data_6c72343cae0ddfc95c75380cfa94b9cc
#
_entry.id   6c72343cae0ddfc95c75380cfa94b9cc
#
_cell.length_a   1.000
_cell.length_b   1.000
_cell.length_c   1.000
_cell.angle_alpha   90.00
_cell.angle_beta   90.00
_cell.angle_gamma   90.00
#
_symmetry.space_group_name_H-M   'P 1'
#
loop_
_entity.id
_entity.type
_entity.pdbx_description
1 polymer ?
#
loop_
_entity_poly.entity_id
_entity_poly.type
_entity_poly.pdbx_seq_one_letter_code
_entity_poly.pdbx_strand_id
1 'polypeptide(L)'
;MDWNTEDNVLTACEVFIMKAIWDEVEDISIPDLIEVLRTKWGKDYARTTVTTFLTKLAAKGFVKTYRKGKLSFAHAMKSEEEYKDKLLKDMIEFWYGGNSAALQEKLNNN
;
A
#
# COMPACT_ATOMS: atom_id res chain seq x y z
N MET A 1 7.06 20.74 3.61
CA MET A 1 6.55 19.41 3.97
C MET A 1 7.32 18.33 3.23
N ASP A 2 7.60 17.27 3.92
CA ASP A 2 8.29 16.14 3.32
C ASP A 2 7.26 15.10 2.87
N TRP A 3 6.94 15.06 1.59
CA TRP A 3 5.93 14.16 1.09
C TRP A 3 6.41 12.69 1.07
N ASN A 4 7.71 12.49 1.26
CA ASN A 4 8.33 11.16 1.24
C ASN A 4 8.70 10.68 2.65
N THR A 5 7.84 10.97 3.62
CA THR A 5 8.02 10.57 5.02
C THR A 5 7.86 9.05 5.14
N GLU A 6 8.84 8.38 5.76
CA GLU A 6 8.86 6.91 5.87
C GLU A 6 7.61 6.33 6.52
N ASP A 7 7.05 7.01 7.52
CA ASP A 7 5.89 6.51 8.26
C ASP A 7 4.57 6.63 7.50
N ASN A 8 4.54 7.42 6.42
CA ASN A 8 3.30 7.74 5.71
C ASN A 8 3.32 7.35 4.25
N VAL A 9 4.45 6.93 3.73
CA VAL A 9 4.60 6.62 2.31
C VAL A 9 5.08 5.19 2.14
N LEU A 10 4.42 4.47 1.24
CA LEU A 10 4.80 3.10 0.92
C LEU A 10 5.96 3.10 -0.07
N THR A 11 6.89 2.17 0.12
CA THR A 11 7.92 1.92 -0.88
C THR A 11 7.30 1.25 -2.10
N ALA A 12 8.06 1.19 -3.21
CA ALA A 12 7.57 0.59 -4.46
C ALA A 12 7.06 -0.84 -4.26
N CYS A 13 7.77 -1.65 -3.47
CA CYS A 13 7.36 -3.04 -3.22
C CYS A 13 6.15 -3.11 -2.28
N GLU A 14 6.11 -2.23 -1.28
CA GLU A 14 5.01 -2.19 -0.32
C GLU A 14 3.69 -1.80 -0.96
N VAL A 15 3.73 -0.98 -2.01
CA VAL A 15 2.52 -0.57 -2.74
C VAL A 15 1.79 -1.79 -3.28
N PHE A 16 2.50 -2.73 -3.90
CA PHE A 16 1.88 -3.94 -4.45
C PHE A 16 1.26 -4.79 -3.34
N ILE A 17 1.95 -4.93 -2.23
CA ILE A 17 1.45 -5.73 -1.11
C ILE A 17 0.20 -5.11 -0.52
N MET A 18 0.21 -3.80 -0.25
CA MET A 18 -0.97 -3.13 0.30
C MET A 18 -2.13 -3.14 -0.70
N LYS A 19 -1.85 -2.95 -2.00
CA LYS A 19 -2.91 -3.00 -3.00
C LYS A 19 -3.58 -4.36 -3.03
N ALA A 20 -2.81 -5.44 -2.95
CA ALA A 20 -3.35 -6.80 -2.89
C ALA A 20 -4.24 -6.99 -1.66
N ILE A 21 -3.82 -6.46 -0.51
CA ILE A 21 -4.59 -6.56 0.73
C ILE A 21 -5.87 -5.74 0.63
N TRP A 22 -5.78 -4.50 0.14
CA TRP A 22 -6.93 -3.60 0.03
C TRP A 22 -7.97 -4.07 -0.98
N ASP A 23 -7.55 -4.79 -2.04
CA ASP A 23 -8.48 -5.27 -3.05
C ASP A 23 -9.34 -6.43 -2.57
N GLU A 24 -8.98 -7.04 -1.45
CA GLU A 24 -9.78 -8.10 -0.86
C GLU A 24 -10.82 -7.55 0.10
N VAL A 25 -12.01 -8.14 0.08
CA VAL A 25 -13.09 -7.75 1.01
C VAL A 25 -12.77 -8.19 2.43
N GLU A 26 -12.14 -9.36 2.57
CA GLU A 26 -11.78 -9.95 3.84
C GLU A 26 -10.27 -10.00 4.00
N ASP A 27 -9.81 -10.31 5.22
CA ASP A 27 -8.38 -10.50 5.47
C ASP A 27 -7.84 -11.61 4.58
N ILE A 28 -6.61 -11.43 4.10
CA ILE A 28 -6.00 -12.36 3.16
C ILE A 28 -4.93 -13.19 3.87
N SER A 29 -4.90 -14.51 3.57
CA SER A 29 -3.84 -15.37 4.09
C SER A 29 -2.53 -15.07 3.39
N ILE A 30 -1.40 -15.36 4.05
CA ILE A 30 -0.08 -15.14 3.47
C ILE A 30 0.10 -15.95 2.18
N PRO A 31 -0.26 -17.25 2.12
CA PRO A 31 -0.16 -17.98 0.85
C PRO A 31 -0.98 -17.35 -0.29
N ASP A 32 -2.19 -16.89 0.00
CA ASP A 32 -3.02 -16.25 -1.01
C ASP A 32 -2.43 -14.90 -1.46
N LEU A 33 -1.87 -14.16 -0.52
CA LEU A 33 -1.20 -12.90 -0.83
C LEU A 33 -0.02 -13.13 -1.79
N ILE A 34 0.79 -14.14 -1.52
CA ILE A 34 1.92 -14.51 -2.40
C ILE A 34 1.41 -14.84 -3.80
N GLU A 35 0.32 -15.62 -3.88
CA GLU A 35 -0.26 -16.01 -5.17
C GLU A 35 -0.82 -14.83 -5.95
N VAL A 36 -1.51 -13.91 -5.28
CA VAL A 36 -2.04 -12.69 -5.92
C VAL A 36 -0.89 -11.83 -6.47
N LEU A 37 0.16 -11.65 -5.69
CA LEU A 37 1.32 -10.86 -6.12
C LEU A 37 1.95 -11.46 -7.37
N ARG A 38 2.06 -12.78 -7.42
CA ARG A 38 2.64 -13.49 -8.55
C ARG A 38 1.74 -13.40 -9.79
N THR A 39 0.47 -13.70 -9.65
CA THR A 39 -0.45 -13.81 -10.79
C THR A 39 -0.88 -12.46 -11.33
N LYS A 40 -1.06 -11.47 -10.46
CA LYS A 40 -1.59 -10.18 -10.87
C LYS A 40 -0.52 -9.24 -11.40
N TRP A 41 0.67 -9.27 -10.81
CA TRP A 41 1.74 -8.32 -11.17
C TRP A 41 3.09 -8.97 -11.48
N GLY A 42 3.14 -10.30 -11.53
CA GLY A 42 4.39 -11.01 -11.80
C GLY A 42 5.44 -10.86 -10.72
N LYS A 43 5.04 -10.55 -9.50
CA LYS A 43 5.95 -10.39 -8.36
C LYS A 43 6.10 -11.72 -7.64
N ASP A 44 7.09 -12.49 -8.04
CA ASP A 44 7.34 -13.83 -7.52
C ASP A 44 8.20 -13.77 -6.27
N TYR A 45 7.61 -13.28 -5.17
CA TYR A 45 8.32 -13.12 -3.90
C TYR A 45 8.29 -14.41 -3.09
N ALA A 46 9.42 -14.72 -2.45
CA ALA A 46 9.47 -15.79 -1.46
C ALA A 46 8.64 -15.40 -0.23
N ARG A 47 8.19 -16.41 0.51
CA ARG A 47 7.42 -16.18 1.74
C ARG A 47 8.17 -15.30 2.73
N THR A 48 9.47 -15.55 2.91
CA THR A 48 10.31 -14.75 3.82
C THR A 48 10.35 -13.28 3.39
N THR A 49 10.40 -13.01 2.10
CA THR A 49 10.39 -11.65 1.56
C THR A 49 9.07 -10.95 1.89
N VAL A 50 7.94 -11.61 1.64
CA VAL A 50 6.61 -11.06 1.94
C VAL A 50 6.47 -10.81 3.44
N THR A 51 6.91 -11.75 4.26
CA THR A 51 6.85 -11.60 5.73
C THR A 51 7.68 -10.39 6.19
N THR A 52 8.85 -10.19 5.59
CA THR A 52 9.70 -9.04 5.92
C THR A 52 9.00 -7.71 5.57
N PHE A 53 8.37 -7.65 4.41
CA PHE A 53 7.60 -6.44 4.04
C PHE A 53 6.42 -6.22 4.97
N LEU A 54 5.72 -7.29 5.35
CA LEU A 54 4.60 -7.17 6.28
C LEU A 54 5.05 -6.67 7.66
N THR A 55 6.23 -7.10 8.11
CA THR A 55 6.80 -6.59 9.36
C THR A 55 7.05 -5.07 9.28
N LYS A 56 7.59 -4.61 8.16
CA LYS A 56 7.83 -3.18 7.95
C LYS A 56 6.51 -2.41 7.88
N LEU A 57 5.53 -2.95 7.18
CA LEU A 57 4.21 -2.34 7.07
C LEU A 57 3.49 -2.28 8.42
N ALA A 58 3.66 -3.31 9.24
CA ALA A 58 3.10 -3.31 10.59
C ALA A 58 3.75 -2.23 11.45
N ALA A 59 5.07 -2.04 11.32
CA ALA A 59 5.79 -0.98 12.04
C ALA A 59 5.30 0.40 11.62
N LYS A 60 4.89 0.58 10.38
CA LYS A 60 4.33 1.83 9.87
C LYS A 60 2.84 2.00 10.21
N GLY A 61 2.21 1.00 10.80
CA GLY A 61 0.81 1.05 11.16
C GLY A 61 -0.17 0.75 10.03
N PHE A 62 0.29 0.17 8.91
CA PHE A 62 -0.57 -0.13 7.77
C PHE A 62 -1.30 -1.45 7.89
N VAL A 63 -0.69 -2.44 8.52
CA VAL A 63 -1.26 -3.78 8.65
C VAL A 63 -1.03 -4.32 10.06
N LYS A 64 -1.81 -5.34 10.39
CA LYS A 64 -1.44 -6.26 11.46
C LYS A 64 -1.54 -7.67 10.89
N THR A 65 -0.74 -8.57 11.43
CA THR A 65 -0.80 -9.97 11.06
C THR A 65 -1.25 -10.78 12.28
N TYR A 66 -1.96 -11.86 12.01
CA TYR A 66 -2.43 -12.75 13.08
C TYR A 66 -2.52 -14.15 12.53
N ARG A 67 -2.53 -15.11 13.44
CA ARG A 67 -2.61 -16.52 13.09
C ARG A 67 -4.02 -17.05 13.39
N LYS A 68 -4.55 -17.79 12.42
CA LYS A 68 -5.84 -18.47 12.58
C LYS A 68 -5.67 -19.88 12.04
N GLY A 69 -5.72 -20.85 12.93
CA GLY A 69 -5.42 -22.23 12.55
C GLY A 69 -3.96 -22.37 12.13
N LYS A 70 -3.73 -22.92 10.95
CA LYS A 70 -2.38 -23.13 10.40
C LYS A 70 -1.88 -21.98 9.55
N LEU A 71 -2.72 -20.99 9.30
CA LEU A 71 -2.38 -19.88 8.40
C LEU A 71 -2.24 -18.57 9.14
N SER A 72 -1.35 -17.73 8.63
CA SER A 72 -1.25 -16.35 9.05
C SER A 72 -2.00 -15.47 8.06
N PHE A 73 -2.64 -14.42 8.56
CA PHE A 73 -3.46 -13.50 7.78
C PHE A 73 -2.95 -12.08 7.96
N ALA A 74 -3.18 -11.26 6.94
CA ALA A 74 -2.90 -9.83 6.97
C ALA A 74 -4.21 -9.06 6.99
N HIS A 75 -4.30 -8.07 7.88
CA HIS A 75 -5.45 -7.19 8.03
C HIS A 75 -5.00 -5.75 7.85
N ALA A 76 -5.67 -5.00 6.97
CA ALA A 76 -5.35 -3.59 6.75
C ALA A 76 -5.81 -2.75 7.95
N MET A 77 -4.88 -1.97 8.52
CA MET A 77 -5.16 -1.06 9.63
C MET A 77 -5.49 0.34 9.13
N LYS A 78 -5.02 0.69 7.95
CA LYS A 78 -5.35 1.96 7.27
C LYS A 78 -6.15 1.64 6.03
N SER A 79 -7.12 2.49 5.69
CA SER A 79 -7.92 2.29 4.49
C SER A 79 -7.16 2.76 3.26
N GLU A 80 -7.50 2.17 2.12
CA GLU A 80 -6.95 2.59 0.83
C GLU A 80 -7.31 4.05 0.54
N GLU A 81 -8.53 4.46 0.84
CA GLU A 81 -8.98 5.83 0.60
C GLU A 81 -8.18 6.85 1.41
N GLU A 82 -7.94 6.57 2.68
CA GLU A 82 -7.11 7.44 3.51
C GLU A 82 -5.70 7.59 2.94
N TYR A 83 -5.11 6.48 2.47
CA TYR A 83 -3.79 6.51 1.89
C TYR A 83 -3.76 7.31 0.60
N LYS A 84 -4.74 7.09 -0.29
CA LYS A 84 -4.82 7.80 -1.56
C LYS A 84 -5.05 9.29 -1.36
N ASP A 85 -5.91 9.65 -0.43
CA ASP A 85 -6.19 11.06 -0.13
C ASP A 85 -4.93 11.77 0.37
N LYS A 86 -4.22 11.14 1.28
CA LYS A 86 -2.96 11.67 1.80
C LYS A 86 -1.91 11.79 0.72
N LEU A 87 -1.77 10.74 -0.10
CA LEU A 87 -0.80 10.71 -1.20
C LEU A 87 -1.09 11.81 -2.21
N LEU A 88 -2.35 11.98 -2.59
CA LEU A 88 -2.76 13.01 -3.54
C LEU A 88 -2.50 14.41 -2.98
N LYS A 89 -2.87 14.64 -1.73
CA LYS A 89 -2.63 15.92 -1.06
C LYS A 89 -1.14 16.26 -1.00
N ASP A 90 -0.32 15.30 -0.61
CA ASP A 90 1.12 15.50 -0.51
C ASP A 90 1.74 15.74 -1.89
N MET A 91 1.25 15.04 -2.92
CA MET A 91 1.71 15.21 -4.29
C MET A 91 1.37 16.61 -4.82
N ILE A 92 0.16 17.08 -4.57
CA ILE A 92 -0.26 18.41 -4.98
C ILE A 92 0.58 19.47 -4.27
N GLU A 93 0.80 19.28 -2.97
CA GLU A 93 1.63 20.19 -2.18
C GLU A 93 3.05 20.27 -2.72
N PHE A 94 3.65 19.12 -2.96
CA PHE A 94 5.06 19.05 -3.37
C PHE A 94 5.26 19.51 -4.83
N TRP A 95 4.43 19.00 -5.76
CA TRP A 95 4.64 19.23 -7.20
C TRP A 95 3.92 20.44 -7.75
N TYR A 96 2.83 20.87 -7.12
CA TYR A 96 1.99 21.95 -7.61
C TYR A 96 1.83 23.10 -6.60
N GLY A 97 2.67 23.13 -5.56
CA GLY A 97 2.65 24.19 -4.57
C GLY A 97 1.31 24.33 -3.84
N GLY A 98 0.58 23.25 -3.70
CA GLY A 98 -0.74 23.25 -3.05
C GLY A 98 -1.87 23.69 -3.96
N ASN A 99 -1.60 23.92 -5.25
CA ASN A 99 -2.60 24.40 -6.21
C ASN A 99 -3.25 23.24 -6.95
N SER A 100 -4.41 22.79 -6.45
CA SER A 100 -5.15 21.68 -7.07
C SER A 100 -5.69 22.04 -8.46
N ALA A 101 -5.95 23.32 -8.72
CA ALA A 101 -6.40 23.76 -10.04
C ALA A 101 -5.32 23.51 -11.11
N ALA A 102 -4.05 23.65 -10.76
CA ALA A 102 -2.94 23.36 -11.66
C ALA A 102 -2.92 21.89 -12.05
N LEU A 103 -3.17 20.99 -11.10
CA LEU A 103 -3.27 19.56 -11.39
C LEU A 103 -4.47 19.28 -12.29
N GLN A 104 -5.62 19.88 -11.99
CA GLN A 104 -6.85 19.68 -12.76
C GLN A 104 -6.64 20.11 -14.22
N GLU A 105 -5.98 21.24 -14.43
CA GLU A 105 -5.66 21.72 -15.77
C GLU A 105 -4.77 20.73 -16.52
N LYS A 106 -3.77 20.20 -15.85
CA LYS A 106 -2.85 19.21 -16.43
C LYS A 106 -3.62 17.95 -16.87
N LEU A 107 -4.54 17.48 -16.03
CA LEU A 107 -5.36 16.32 -16.34
C LEU A 107 -6.29 16.58 -17.55
N ASN A 108 -6.84 17.77 -17.64
CA ASN A 108 -7.75 18.13 -18.74
C ASN A 108 -7.05 18.30 -20.07
N ASN A 109 -5.72 18.51 -20.07
CA ASN A 109 -4.94 18.73 -21.29
C ASN A 109 -4.23 17.46 -21.79
N ASN A 110 -4.49 16.33 -21.17
CA ASN A 110 -3.89 15.06 -21.59
C ASN A 110 -4.88 14.16 -22.31
#